data_59de17091868cf97b85deb3a0ee5e5a4
#
_entry.id   59de17091868cf97b85deb3a0ee5e5a4
#
_cell.length_a   1.000
_cell.length_b   1.000
_cell.length_c   1.000
_cell.angle_alpha   90.00
_cell.angle_beta   90.00
_cell.angle_gamma   90.00
#
_symmetry.space_group_name_H-M   'P 1'
#
loop_
_entity.id
_entity.type
_entity.pdbx_description
1 polymer ?
#
loop_
_entity_poly.entity_id
_entity_poly.type
_entity_poly.pdbx_seq_one_letter_code
_entity_poly.pdbx_strand_id
1 'polypeptide(L)'
;MTLLIGEFDLTPTQAAAIMGNIGHECAQFHTWHEKGQKEGKGGYGWAQWTGVRRQAFFAWLAKHPWIFDWRGDIANYLYLREELKTTQSSAIKSIKKESDLIRAVAEFEKKFERARPTKEGFDDRDRLAKIALDSYNERSFPAILLYYIRSAIEGGMK
;
A
#
# COMPACT_ATOMS: atom_id res chain seq x y z
N MET A 1 3.18 2.46 5.34
CA MET A 1 2.57 3.78 5.15
C MET A 1 3.60 4.91 4.97
N THR A 2 4.54 5.11 5.87
CA THR A 2 5.52 6.23 5.82
C THR A 2 6.23 6.34 4.46
N LEU A 3 6.66 5.21 3.88
CA LEU A 3 7.28 5.19 2.56
C LEU A 3 6.32 5.64 1.44
N LEU A 4 5.05 5.20 1.46
CA LEU A 4 4.05 5.63 0.48
C LEU A 4 3.76 7.13 0.58
N ILE A 5 3.64 7.64 1.79
CA ILE A 5 3.44 9.08 2.04
C ILE A 5 4.59 9.88 1.43
N GLY A 6 5.84 9.53 1.76
CA GLY A 6 7.01 10.28 1.28
C GLY A 6 7.28 10.13 -0.22
N GLU A 7 7.12 8.92 -0.77
CA GLU A 7 7.41 8.64 -2.18
C GLU A 7 6.40 9.26 -3.15
N PHE A 8 5.14 9.33 -2.76
CA PHE A 8 4.05 9.76 -3.63
C PHE A 8 3.39 11.05 -3.18
N ASP A 9 3.90 11.70 -2.13
CA ASP A 9 3.31 12.91 -1.55
C ASP A 9 1.80 12.71 -1.27
N LEU A 10 1.49 11.68 -0.48
CA LEU A 10 0.15 11.30 -0.09
C LEU A 10 -0.17 11.77 1.32
N THR A 11 -1.46 12.00 1.58
CA THR A 11 -1.95 12.11 2.95
C THR A 11 -1.94 10.74 3.64
N PRO A 12 -1.95 10.68 4.99
CA PRO A 12 -2.12 9.41 5.72
C PRO A 12 -3.36 8.62 5.29
N THR A 13 -4.48 9.32 5.04
CA THR A 13 -5.72 8.73 4.55
C THR A 13 -5.55 8.02 3.20
N GLN A 14 -4.89 8.67 2.25
CA GLN A 14 -4.62 8.13 0.92
C GLN A 14 -3.67 6.93 0.97
N ALA A 15 -2.62 7.01 1.78
CA ALA A 15 -1.69 5.90 1.98
C ALA A 15 -2.37 4.71 2.67
N ALA A 16 -3.27 4.96 3.63
CA ALA A 16 -4.05 3.92 4.30
C ALA A 16 -5.00 3.21 3.32
N ALA A 17 -5.59 3.94 2.38
CA ALA A 17 -6.42 3.34 1.33
C ALA A 17 -5.63 2.34 0.46
N ILE A 18 -4.39 2.65 0.10
CA ILE A 18 -3.51 1.70 -0.59
C ILE A 18 -3.24 0.48 0.29
N MET A 19 -2.89 0.69 1.57
CA MET A 19 -2.60 -0.42 2.50
C MET A 19 -3.79 -1.34 2.69
N GLY A 20 -5.02 -0.80 2.79
CA GLY A 20 -6.24 -1.59 2.90
C GLY A 20 -6.49 -2.48 1.69
N ASN A 21 -6.33 -1.93 0.49
CA ASN A 21 -6.47 -2.70 -0.74
C ASN A 21 -5.41 -3.80 -0.85
N ILE A 22 -4.14 -3.47 -0.70
CA ILE A 22 -3.05 -4.45 -0.78
C ILE A 22 -3.17 -5.50 0.33
N GLY A 23 -3.52 -5.09 1.56
CA GLY A 23 -3.72 -6.02 2.68
C GLY A 23 -4.83 -7.04 2.43
N HIS A 24 -5.90 -6.64 1.74
CA HIS A 24 -6.96 -7.55 1.31
C HIS A 24 -6.44 -8.60 0.33
N GLU A 25 -5.69 -8.19 -0.70
CA GLU A 25 -5.17 -9.10 -1.74
C GLU A 25 -4.22 -10.17 -1.18
N CYS A 26 -3.41 -9.84 -0.19
CA CYS A 26 -2.37 -10.73 0.34
C CYS A 26 -2.62 -11.22 1.78
N ALA A 27 -3.89 -11.29 2.19
CA ALA A 27 -4.28 -11.74 3.53
C ALA A 27 -3.44 -11.03 4.63
N GLN A 28 -3.47 -9.70 4.65
CA GLN A 28 -2.76 -8.86 5.61
C GLN A 28 -1.24 -9.09 5.61
N PHE A 29 -0.66 -9.20 4.40
CA PHE A 29 0.78 -9.42 4.16
C PHE A 29 1.30 -10.80 4.58
N HIS A 30 0.39 -11.79 4.74
CA HIS A 30 0.75 -13.18 5.09
C HIS A 30 0.73 -14.13 3.89
N THR A 31 0.24 -13.71 2.73
CA THR A 31 0.15 -14.56 1.53
C THR A 31 0.84 -13.87 0.36
N TRP A 32 1.81 -14.53 -0.23
CA TRP A 32 2.55 -14.08 -1.42
C TRP A 32 2.35 -14.97 -2.66
N HIS A 33 1.54 -16.01 -2.54
CA HIS A 33 1.08 -16.84 -3.67
C HIS A 33 -0.35 -17.29 -3.40
N GLU A 34 -1.20 -17.20 -4.40
CA GLU A 34 -2.62 -17.56 -4.32
C GLU A 34 -2.81 -19.00 -3.86
N LYS A 35 -3.61 -19.20 -2.81
CA LYS A 35 -3.85 -20.52 -2.22
C LYS A 35 -4.48 -21.47 -3.24
N GLY A 36 -3.99 -22.72 -3.26
CA GLY A 36 -4.51 -23.77 -4.15
C GLY A 36 -4.03 -23.67 -5.60
N GLN A 37 -3.26 -22.65 -5.97
CA GLN A 37 -2.68 -22.55 -7.30
C GLN A 37 -1.35 -23.30 -7.39
N LYS A 38 -1.11 -23.91 -8.57
CA LYS A 38 0.18 -24.54 -8.88
C LYS A 38 1.24 -23.46 -9.10
N GLU A 39 2.50 -23.83 -8.90
CA GLU A 39 3.63 -22.97 -9.23
C GLU A 39 3.52 -22.43 -10.67
N GLY A 40 3.81 -21.17 -10.87
CA GLY A 40 3.65 -20.48 -12.15
C GLY A 40 2.21 -20.13 -12.53
N LYS A 41 1.22 -20.41 -11.68
CA LYS A 41 -0.20 -20.02 -11.86
C LYS A 41 -0.63 -19.11 -10.72
N GLY A 42 -1.81 -18.51 -10.86
CA GLY A 42 -2.40 -17.64 -9.85
C GLY A 42 -1.67 -16.31 -9.62
N GLY A 43 -2.03 -15.66 -8.54
CA GLY A 43 -1.48 -14.38 -8.11
C GLY A 43 -0.20 -14.54 -7.28
N TYR A 44 0.72 -13.61 -7.45
CA TYR A 44 2.00 -13.56 -6.74
C TYR A 44 2.20 -12.20 -6.07
N GLY A 45 2.86 -12.23 -4.93
CA GLY A 45 3.22 -11.03 -4.18
C GLY A 45 2.04 -10.31 -3.56
N TRP A 46 2.30 -9.14 -3.02
CA TRP A 46 1.33 -8.36 -2.26
C TRP A 46 0.07 -7.97 -3.05
N ALA A 47 0.21 -7.59 -4.31
CA ALA A 47 -0.91 -7.21 -5.16
C ALA A 47 -1.44 -8.38 -5.99
N GLN A 48 -1.13 -9.61 -5.61
CA GLN A 48 -1.56 -10.84 -6.28
C GLN A 48 -1.41 -10.74 -7.81
N TRP A 49 -0.25 -10.30 -8.26
CA TRP A 49 0.05 -10.11 -9.68
C TRP A 49 -0.19 -11.38 -10.49
N THR A 50 -1.07 -11.31 -11.46
CA THR A 50 -1.41 -12.41 -12.38
C THR A 50 -0.99 -12.10 -13.81
N GLY A 51 -1.00 -13.10 -14.69
CA GLY A 51 -0.81 -12.93 -16.13
C GLY A 51 0.43 -12.08 -16.48
N VAL A 52 0.22 -11.04 -17.27
CA VAL A 52 1.30 -10.15 -17.72
C VAL A 52 1.94 -9.35 -16.57
N ARG A 53 1.18 -8.99 -15.53
CA ARG A 53 1.74 -8.30 -14.36
C ARG A 53 2.70 -9.20 -13.59
N ARG A 54 2.37 -10.49 -13.43
CA ARG A 54 3.27 -11.48 -12.83
C ARG A 54 4.55 -11.66 -13.64
N GLN A 55 4.44 -11.77 -14.97
CA GLN A 55 5.61 -11.85 -15.85
C GLN A 55 6.49 -10.60 -15.71
N ALA A 56 5.89 -9.42 -15.65
CA ALA A 56 6.59 -8.17 -15.44
C ALA A 56 7.29 -8.12 -14.07
N PHE A 57 6.64 -8.61 -13.01
CA PHE A 57 7.24 -8.72 -11.68
C PHE A 57 8.53 -9.55 -11.69
N PHE A 58 8.48 -10.75 -12.26
CA PHE A 58 9.66 -11.62 -12.33
C PHE A 58 10.74 -11.09 -13.28
N ALA A 59 10.35 -10.45 -14.39
CA ALA A 59 11.30 -9.78 -15.28
C ALA A 59 11.97 -8.57 -14.60
N TRP A 60 11.24 -7.86 -13.76
CA TRP A 60 11.79 -6.78 -12.95
C TRP A 60 12.75 -7.32 -11.89
N LEU A 61 12.40 -8.40 -11.18
CA LEU A 61 13.29 -9.06 -10.21
C LEU A 61 14.60 -9.53 -10.86
N ALA A 62 14.55 -10.07 -12.06
CA ALA A 62 15.76 -10.49 -12.80
C ALA A 62 16.74 -9.34 -13.06
N LYS A 63 16.24 -8.09 -13.11
CA LYS A 63 17.07 -6.87 -13.23
C LYS A 63 17.57 -6.33 -11.88
N HIS A 64 17.14 -6.93 -10.77
CA HIS A 64 17.49 -6.52 -9.41
C HIS A 64 18.07 -7.71 -8.61
N PRO A 65 19.24 -8.25 -9.03
CA PRO A 65 19.79 -9.49 -8.49
C PRO A 65 20.20 -9.40 -7.01
N TRP A 66 20.22 -8.20 -6.44
CA TRP A 66 20.44 -7.97 -5.02
C TRP A 66 19.19 -8.25 -4.16
N ILE A 67 18.02 -8.49 -4.78
CA ILE A 67 16.78 -8.92 -4.11
C ILE A 67 16.77 -10.45 -4.11
N PHE A 68 17.18 -11.06 -3.01
CA PHE A 68 17.33 -12.52 -2.92
C PHE A 68 16.02 -13.26 -2.67
N ASP A 69 15.03 -12.60 -2.09
CA ASP A 69 13.73 -13.21 -1.78
C ASP A 69 12.58 -12.37 -2.34
N TRP A 70 11.95 -12.89 -3.38
CA TRP A 70 10.78 -12.25 -4.00
C TRP A 70 9.53 -12.26 -3.10
N ARG A 71 9.50 -13.12 -2.06
CA ARG A 71 8.40 -13.17 -1.09
C ARG A 71 8.54 -12.07 -0.04
N GLY A 72 9.73 -11.56 0.15
CA GLY A 72 10.03 -10.55 1.16
C GLY A 72 9.36 -9.21 0.88
N ASP A 73 9.17 -8.44 1.95
CA ASP A 73 8.53 -7.12 1.92
C ASP A 73 9.27 -6.14 1.00
N ILE A 74 10.58 -6.22 0.94
CA ILE A 74 11.42 -5.35 0.11
C ILE A 74 11.07 -5.54 -1.38
N ALA A 75 11.06 -6.78 -1.87
CA ALA A 75 10.73 -7.08 -3.26
C ALA A 75 9.32 -6.58 -3.61
N ASN A 76 8.36 -6.91 -2.77
CA ASN A 76 6.96 -6.58 -2.97
C ASN A 76 6.70 -5.07 -2.94
N TYR A 77 7.26 -4.36 -1.95
CA TYR A 77 7.12 -2.90 -1.88
C TYR A 77 7.78 -2.20 -3.07
N LEU A 78 9.01 -2.58 -3.43
CA LEU A 78 9.74 -1.92 -4.50
C LEU A 78 9.06 -2.13 -5.87
N TYR A 79 8.50 -3.32 -6.12
CA TYR A 79 7.78 -3.55 -7.36
C TYR A 79 6.41 -2.86 -7.38
N LEU A 80 5.66 -2.86 -6.27
CA LEU A 80 4.44 -2.06 -6.14
C LEU A 80 4.72 -0.57 -6.41
N ARG A 81 5.80 -0.04 -5.82
CA ARG A 81 6.27 1.33 -6.06
C ARG A 81 6.56 1.58 -7.55
N GLU A 82 7.24 0.65 -8.22
CA GLU A 82 7.53 0.72 -9.66
C GLU A 82 6.24 0.81 -10.49
N GLU A 83 5.27 -0.08 -10.24
CA GLU A 83 3.99 -0.03 -10.92
C GLU A 83 3.25 1.29 -10.66
N LEU A 84 3.21 1.76 -9.42
CA LEU A 84 2.54 3.00 -9.05
C LEU A 84 3.22 4.25 -9.65
N LYS A 85 4.51 4.20 -9.94
CA LYS A 85 5.23 5.27 -10.65
C LYS A 85 5.06 5.21 -12.16
N THR A 86 4.74 4.04 -12.72
CA THR A 86 4.75 3.78 -14.16
C THR A 86 3.36 3.37 -14.67
N THR A 87 3.15 2.07 -14.81
CA THR A 87 1.96 1.48 -15.47
C THR A 87 0.65 1.71 -14.72
N GLN A 88 0.71 1.93 -13.41
CA GLN A 88 -0.45 2.16 -12.53
C GLN A 88 -0.47 3.59 -11.95
N SER A 89 0.25 4.53 -12.53
CA SER A 89 0.32 5.92 -12.04
C SER A 89 -1.05 6.62 -12.00
N SER A 90 -2.01 6.17 -12.81
CA SER A 90 -3.38 6.67 -12.77
C SER A 90 -4.07 6.40 -11.42
N ALA A 91 -3.72 5.31 -10.72
CA ALA A 91 -4.26 5.02 -9.40
C ALA A 91 -3.84 6.10 -8.38
N ILE A 92 -2.55 6.46 -8.37
CA ILE A 92 -2.04 7.54 -7.52
C ILE A 92 -2.70 8.88 -7.85
N LYS A 93 -2.81 9.22 -9.15
CA LYS A 93 -3.47 10.47 -9.58
C LYS A 93 -4.94 10.53 -9.15
N SER A 94 -5.61 9.39 -9.11
CA SER A 94 -7.02 9.29 -8.71
C SER A 94 -7.17 9.49 -7.20
N ILE A 95 -6.44 8.73 -6.39
CA ILE A 95 -6.58 8.81 -4.92
C ILE A 95 -6.13 10.16 -4.36
N LYS A 96 -5.19 10.86 -4.99
CA LYS A 96 -4.78 12.22 -4.58
C LYS A 96 -5.93 13.25 -4.59
N LYS A 97 -7.01 12.97 -5.30
CA LYS A 97 -8.21 13.82 -5.33
C LYS A 97 -9.16 13.54 -4.18
N GLU A 98 -8.96 12.44 -3.47
CA GLU A 98 -9.85 12.00 -2.41
C GLU A 98 -9.29 12.39 -1.04
N SER A 99 -10.12 13.03 -0.23
CA SER A 99 -9.83 13.35 1.17
C SER A 99 -10.54 12.39 2.14
N ASP A 100 -11.54 11.67 1.66
CA ASP A 100 -12.31 10.68 2.41
C ASP A 100 -11.71 9.28 2.23
N LEU A 101 -11.60 8.51 3.32
CA LEU A 101 -10.96 7.19 3.31
C LEU A 101 -11.73 6.20 2.43
N ILE A 102 -13.04 6.15 2.56
CA ILE A 102 -13.89 5.21 1.84
C ILE A 102 -13.81 5.46 0.32
N ARG A 103 -13.83 6.73 -0.09
CA ARG A 103 -13.65 7.12 -1.49
C ARG A 103 -12.27 6.78 -2.01
N ALA A 104 -11.22 7.03 -1.23
CA ALA A 104 -9.86 6.68 -1.59
C ALA A 104 -9.67 5.17 -1.76
N VAL A 105 -10.28 4.34 -0.88
CA VAL A 105 -10.31 2.87 -0.99
C VAL A 105 -10.98 2.45 -2.30
N ALA A 106 -12.17 2.97 -2.59
CA ALA A 106 -12.93 2.64 -3.80
C ALA A 106 -12.19 3.06 -5.09
N GLU A 107 -11.61 4.26 -5.11
CA GLU A 107 -10.86 4.73 -6.28
C GLU A 107 -9.59 3.93 -6.54
N PHE A 108 -8.88 3.51 -5.49
CA PHE A 108 -7.70 2.66 -5.65
C PHE A 108 -8.08 1.27 -6.15
N GLU A 109 -9.09 0.61 -5.57
CA GLU A 109 -9.63 -0.67 -6.05
C GLU A 109 -9.96 -0.60 -7.54
N LYS A 110 -10.74 0.38 -7.93
CA LYS A 110 -11.18 0.59 -9.32
C LYS A 110 -10.01 0.78 -10.30
N LYS A 111 -8.98 1.51 -9.91
CA LYS A 111 -7.88 1.91 -10.81
C LYS A 111 -6.73 0.92 -10.82
N PHE A 112 -6.42 0.32 -9.68
CA PHE A 112 -5.26 -0.55 -9.50
C PHE A 112 -5.62 -2.03 -9.60
N GLU A 113 -6.62 -2.49 -8.82
CA GLU A 113 -6.98 -3.90 -8.76
C GLU A 113 -7.85 -4.31 -9.96
N ARG A 114 -8.75 -3.44 -10.40
CA ARG A 114 -9.71 -3.71 -11.50
C ARG A 114 -10.53 -4.97 -11.25
N ALA A 115 -10.65 -5.37 -9.98
CA ALA A 115 -11.46 -6.49 -9.57
C ALA A 115 -12.95 -6.18 -9.79
N ARG A 116 -13.78 -7.23 -9.90
CA ARG A 116 -15.22 -7.04 -9.78
C ARG A 116 -15.52 -6.64 -8.33
N PRO A 117 -16.09 -5.45 -8.10
CA PRO A 117 -16.40 -5.04 -6.74
C PRO A 117 -17.45 -5.97 -6.15
N THR A 118 -17.17 -6.50 -4.97
CA THR A 118 -18.14 -7.19 -4.12
C THR A 118 -18.28 -6.40 -2.83
N LYS A 119 -19.46 -6.48 -2.19
CA LYS A 119 -19.69 -5.77 -0.94
C LYS A 119 -18.70 -6.24 0.14
N GLU A 120 -18.54 -7.56 0.29
CA GLU A 120 -17.65 -8.17 1.27
C GLU A 120 -16.18 -7.77 1.04
N GLY A 121 -15.73 -7.75 -0.22
CA GLY A 121 -14.37 -7.33 -0.57
C GLY A 121 -14.12 -5.86 -0.26
N PHE A 122 -15.11 -5.00 -0.52
CA PHE A 122 -15.02 -3.59 -0.21
C PHE A 122 -15.02 -3.32 1.31
N ASP A 123 -15.92 -3.97 2.05
CA ASP A 123 -16.01 -3.84 3.51
C ASP A 123 -14.69 -4.28 4.19
N ASP A 124 -14.03 -5.33 3.69
CA ASP A 124 -12.74 -5.78 4.22
C ASP A 124 -11.60 -4.81 3.90
N ARG A 125 -11.53 -4.27 2.67
CA ARG A 125 -10.55 -3.24 2.29
C ARG A 125 -10.70 -1.97 3.14
N ASP A 126 -11.92 -1.51 3.36
CA ASP A 126 -12.20 -0.35 4.21
C ASP A 126 -11.79 -0.59 5.65
N ARG A 127 -12.13 -1.76 6.20
CA ARG A 127 -11.71 -2.18 7.55
C ARG A 127 -10.18 -2.19 7.69
N LEU A 128 -9.47 -2.76 6.74
CA LEU A 128 -8.01 -2.82 6.76
C LEU A 128 -7.38 -1.43 6.59
N ALA A 129 -7.97 -0.58 5.78
CA ALA A 129 -7.52 0.81 5.62
C ALA A 129 -7.68 1.60 6.93
N LYS A 130 -8.79 1.43 7.65
CA LYS A 130 -8.98 2.03 8.97
C LYS A 130 -7.92 1.57 9.96
N ILE A 131 -7.67 0.27 10.04
CA ILE A 131 -6.61 -0.27 10.91
C ILE A 131 -5.25 0.35 10.57
N ALA A 132 -4.91 0.47 9.29
CA ALA A 132 -3.65 1.07 8.86
C ALA A 132 -3.56 2.56 9.26
N LEU A 133 -4.65 3.31 9.11
CA LEU A 133 -4.71 4.74 9.46
C LEU A 133 -4.58 4.94 10.97
N ASP A 134 -5.34 4.18 11.76
CA ASP A 134 -5.31 4.26 13.22
C ASP A 134 -3.93 3.92 13.77
N SER A 135 -3.34 2.82 13.31
CA SER A 135 -1.98 2.42 13.70
C SER A 135 -0.91 3.45 13.32
N TYR A 136 -1.08 4.16 12.20
CA TYR A 136 -0.19 5.24 11.81
C TYR A 136 -0.33 6.45 12.73
N ASN A 137 -1.56 6.85 13.04
CA ASN A 137 -1.85 7.98 13.92
C ASN A 137 -1.36 7.73 15.35
N GLU A 138 -1.58 6.54 15.89
CA GLU A 138 -1.10 6.14 17.22
C GLU A 138 0.43 6.21 17.34
N ARG A 139 1.17 5.77 16.31
CA ARG A 139 2.64 5.85 16.29
C ARG A 139 3.16 7.27 16.10
N SER A 140 2.42 8.12 15.42
CA SER A 140 2.80 9.49 15.14
C SER A 140 2.52 10.44 16.31
N PHE A 141 1.52 10.11 17.13
CA PHE A 141 1.09 10.96 18.25
C PHE A 141 2.21 11.22 19.28
N PRO A 142 3.00 10.24 19.75
CA PRO A 142 4.09 10.51 20.68
C PRO A 142 5.18 11.41 20.10
N ALA A 143 5.50 11.29 18.83
CA ALA A 143 6.50 12.10 18.15
C ALA A 143 6.03 13.56 18.01
N ILE A 144 4.76 13.75 17.67
CA ILE A 144 4.12 15.07 17.58
C ILE A 144 4.08 15.73 18.97
N LEU A 145 3.69 15.01 20.01
CA LEU A 145 3.65 15.52 21.38
C LEU A 145 5.04 15.95 21.87
N LEU A 146 6.06 15.14 21.62
CA LEU A 146 7.45 15.47 21.93
C LEU A 146 7.93 16.71 21.19
N TYR A 147 7.55 16.89 19.94
CA TYR A 147 7.85 18.09 19.16
C TYR A 147 7.22 19.34 19.82
N TYR A 148 5.93 19.31 20.19
CA TYR A 148 5.26 20.44 20.81
C TYR A 148 5.81 20.74 22.20
N ILE A 149 6.13 19.74 23.01
CA ILE A 149 6.77 19.92 24.32
C ILE A 149 8.15 20.59 24.16
N ARG A 150 8.97 20.13 23.22
CA ARG A 150 10.26 20.75 22.91
C ARG A 150 10.12 22.18 22.46
N SER A 151 9.22 22.47 21.51
CA SER A 151 8.94 23.83 21.04
C SER A 151 8.48 24.77 22.17
N ALA A 152 7.65 24.29 23.09
CA ALA A 152 7.17 25.06 24.23
C ALA A 152 8.30 25.38 25.21
N ILE A 153 9.21 24.45 25.46
CA ILE A 153 10.39 24.65 26.33
C ILE A 153 11.37 25.63 25.68
N GLU A 154 11.66 25.49 24.39
CA GLU A 154 12.60 26.36 23.66
C GLU A 154 12.02 27.74 23.38
N GLY A 155 10.70 27.89 23.22
CA GLY A 155 10.00 29.15 23.02
C GLY A 155 9.75 29.94 24.31
N GLY A 156 9.80 29.32 25.47
CA GLY A 156 9.61 29.94 26.78
C GLY A 156 10.88 30.56 27.41
N MET A 157 12.01 30.46 26.71
CA MET A 157 13.29 31.06 27.14
C MET A 157 13.66 32.34 26.37
N LYS A 158 12.66 33.09 25.89
CA LYS A 158 12.88 34.45 25.31
C LYS A 158 12.14 35.48 26.10
#